data_7b1ed6829308e4f0baad1a5f11a46991
#
_entry.id   7b1ed6829308e4f0baad1a5f11a46991
#
_cell.length_a   1.000
_cell.length_b   1.000
_cell.length_c   1.000
_cell.angle_alpha   90.00
_cell.angle_beta   90.00
_cell.angle_gamma   90.00
#
_symmetry.space_group_name_H-M   'P 1'
#
loop_
_entity.id
_entity.type
_entity.pdbx_description
1 polymer ?
#
loop_
_entity_poly.entity_id
_entity_poly.type
_entity_poly.pdbx_seq_one_letter_code
_entity_poly.pdbx_strand_id
1 'polypeptide(L)'
;MVITGGEPLLGWQREYANLLNQPKMQKLKELTFETNGTQPLHKDFKLFLSDWTSRRSASALTFSVSAKLSCSGERAEDAIKPEVVAEYSYFGYAYLKFVIANQDDAEEALEAVKQYRLAGFDGPVYFMPVGGVESLYRLNNRAVADLAMQNGLRYSDRLQVPLFKNEWGT
;
A
#
# COMPACT_ATOMS: atom_id res chain seq x y z
N MET A 1 -5.07 -1.54 -14.10
CA MET A 1 -4.93 -0.06 -13.93
C MET A 1 -4.45 0.20 -12.53
N VAL A 2 -3.47 1.09 -12.36
CA VAL A 2 -3.02 1.56 -11.04
C VAL A 2 -3.42 3.03 -10.90
N ILE A 3 -4.05 3.37 -9.79
CA ILE A 3 -4.39 4.74 -9.41
C ILE A 3 -3.46 5.11 -8.25
N THR A 4 -2.66 6.13 -8.45
CA THR A 4 -1.62 6.60 -7.53
C THR A 4 -1.51 8.13 -7.61
N GLY A 5 -0.51 8.70 -6.95
CA GLY A 5 -0.25 10.15 -6.90
C GLY A 5 -0.84 10.74 -5.63
N GLY A 6 -0.26 11.70 -4.96
CA GLY A 6 -0.72 12.18 -3.67
C GLY A 6 -1.36 11.07 -2.82
N GLU A 7 -2.58 11.30 -2.33
CA GLU A 7 -3.43 10.25 -1.75
C GLU A 7 -4.67 10.06 -2.65
N PRO A 8 -4.78 8.93 -3.40
CA PRO A 8 -5.85 8.76 -4.37
C PRO A 8 -7.23 8.65 -3.75
N LEU A 9 -7.35 8.22 -2.50
CA LEU A 9 -8.64 8.07 -1.83
C LEU A 9 -9.11 9.36 -1.14
N LEU A 10 -8.30 10.42 -1.17
CA LEU A 10 -8.67 11.73 -0.63
C LEU A 10 -9.59 12.47 -1.61
N GLY A 11 -10.89 12.51 -1.33
CA GLY A 11 -11.85 13.35 -2.04
C GLY A 11 -12.33 12.88 -3.43
N TRP A 12 -11.63 11.95 -4.09
CA TRP A 12 -11.92 11.53 -5.48
C TRP A 12 -12.79 10.29 -5.62
N GLN A 13 -13.25 9.70 -4.54
CA GLN A 13 -13.92 8.38 -4.56
C GLN A 13 -15.19 8.34 -5.43
N ARG A 14 -15.96 9.43 -5.51
CA ARG A 14 -17.14 9.54 -6.39
C ARG A 14 -16.74 9.51 -7.87
N GLU A 15 -15.65 10.16 -8.21
CA GLU A 15 -15.19 10.27 -9.60
C GLU A 15 -14.64 8.93 -10.11
N TYR A 16 -14.09 8.10 -9.24
CA TYR A 16 -13.67 6.75 -9.62
C TYR A 16 -14.85 5.87 -10.03
N ALA A 17 -16.00 5.99 -9.36
CA ALA A 17 -17.20 5.29 -9.78
C ALA A 17 -17.64 5.73 -11.19
N ASN A 18 -17.61 7.05 -11.47
CA ASN A 18 -17.90 7.62 -12.79
C ASN A 18 -16.89 7.12 -13.84
N LEU A 19 -15.60 7.14 -13.52
CA LEU A 19 -14.55 6.66 -14.41
C LEU A 19 -14.72 5.17 -14.75
N LEU A 20 -14.89 4.33 -13.73
CA LEU A 20 -14.95 2.87 -13.88
C LEU A 20 -16.22 2.39 -14.59
N ASN A 21 -17.28 3.21 -14.60
CA ASN A 21 -18.50 2.97 -15.37
C ASN A 21 -18.39 3.32 -16.85
N GLN A 22 -17.32 3.99 -17.29
CA GLN A 22 -17.15 4.31 -18.71
C GLN A 22 -17.05 3.03 -19.56
N PRO A 23 -17.61 3.04 -20.79
CA PRO A 23 -17.61 1.86 -21.66
C PRO A 23 -16.21 1.25 -21.89
N LYS A 24 -15.18 2.10 -21.99
CA LYS A 24 -13.79 1.64 -22.16
C LYS A 24 -13.24 0.90 -20.95
N MET A 25 -13.77 1.17 -19.76
CA MET A 25 -13.35 0.55 -18.50
C MET A 25 -14.04 -0.79 -18.22
N GLN A 26 -15.06 -1.17 -18.99
CA GLN A 26 -15.76 -2.46 -18.80
C GLN A 26 -14.85 -3.67 -19.01
N LYS A 27 -13.78 -3.53 -19.78
CA LYS A 27 -12.76 -4.57 -20.00
C LYS A 27 -11.64 -4.59 -18.96
N LEU A 28 -11.66 -3.67 -18.00
CA LEU A 28 -10.66 -3.59 -16.95
C LEU A 28 -10.77 -4.83 -16.06
N LYS A 29 -9.69 -5.60 -15.97
CA LYS A 29 -9.63 -6.82 -15.17
C LYS A 29 -9.13 -6.58 -13.76
N GLU A 30 -8.20 -5.65 -13.60
CA GLU A 30 -7.50 -5.40 -12.35
C GLU A 30 -7.40 -3.90 -12.09
N LEU A 31 -7.70 -3.51 -10.86
CA LEU A 31 -7.61 -2.16 -10.33
C LEU A 31 -6.77 -2.17 -9.07
N THR A 32 -5.78 -1.30 -8.98
CA THR A 32 -4.96 -1.12 -7.79
C THR A 32 -5.01 0.34 -7.35
N PHE A 33 -5.28 0.56 -6.06
CA PHE A 33 -5.04 1.84 -5.41
C PHE A 33 -3.71 1.78 -4.64
N GLU A 34 -2.78 2.69 -4.97
CA GLU A 34 -1.60 2.92 -4.14
C GLU A 34 -1.89 4.06 -3.17
N THR A 35 -2.15 3.73 -1.92
CA THR A 35 -2.64 4.63 -0.88
C THR A 35 -1.71 4.63 0.34
N ASN A 36 -1.73 5.70 1.12
CA ASN A 36 -1.07 5.72 2.43
C ASN A 36 -1.89 5.02 3.55
N GLY A 37 -3.14 4.62 3.25
CA GLY A 37 -3.98 3.89 4.19
C GLY A 37 -4.69 4.75 5.23
N THR A 38 -4.76 6.06 5.04
CA THR A 38 -5.36 6.97 6.02
C THR A 38 -6.82 7.35 5.73
N GLN A 39 -7.30 7.08 4.51
CA GLN A 39 -8.60 7.57 4.05
C GLN A 39 -9.67 6.47 4.12
N PRO A 40 -10.74 6.63 4.94
CA PRO A 40 -11.83 5.68 4.95
C PRO A 40 -12.59 5.70 3.62
N LEU A 41 -13.11 4.56 3.23
CA LEU A 41 -13.96 4.49 2.04
C LEU A 41 -15.33 5.11 2.32
N HIS A 42 -15.80 5.97 1.41
CA HIS A 42 -17.13 6.56 1.50
C HIS A 42 -18.22 5.49 1.26
N LYS A 43 -19.35 5.63 1.90
CA LYS A 43 -20.45 4.65 1.82
C LYS A 43 -20.85 4.30 0.38
N ASP A 44 -21.03 5.32 -0.47
CA ASP A 44 -21.43 5.11 -1.85
C ASP A 44 -20.33 4.40 -2.66
N PHE A 45 -19.07 4.69 -2.36
CA PHE A 45 -17.93 4.04 -3.00
C PHE A 45 -17.78 2.58 -2.55
N LYS A 46 -18.04 2.26 -1.30
CA LYS A 46 -18.11 0.88 -0.78
C LYS A 46 -19.16 0.06 -1.55
N LEU A 47 -20.37 0.61 -1.72
CA LEU A 47 -21.42 -0.06 -2.49
C LEU A 47 -21.00 -0.29 -3.95
N PHE A 48 -20.39 0.72 -4.56
CA PHE A 48 -19.85 0.61 -5.92
C PHE A 48 -18.77 -0.46 -6.02
N LEU A 49 -17.79 -0.48 -5.11
CA LEU A 49 -16.70 -1.47 -5.12
C LEU A 49 -17.24 -2.88 -4.92
N SER A 50 -18.21 -3.09 -4.02
CA SER A 50 -18.85 -4.39 -3.81
C SER A 50 -19.53 -4.90 -5.10
N ASP A 51 -20.27 -4.05 -5.80
CA ASP A 51 -20.87 -4.41 -7.09
C ASP A 51 -19.81 -4.64 -8.17
N TRP A 52 -18.79 -3.78 -8.23
CA TRP A 52 -17.73 -3.88 -9.22
C TRP A 52 -16.91 -5.18 -9.07
N THR A 53 -16.59 -5.58 -7.84
CA THR A 53 -15.82 -6.80 -7.54
C THR A 53 -16.65 -8.07 -7.69
N SER A 54 -17.95 -8.04 -7.35
CA SER A 54 -18.83 -9.21 -7.46
C SER A 54 -18.89 -9.82 -8.86
N ARG A 55 -18.63 -9.02 -9.88
CA ARG A 55 -18.63 -9.41 -11.31
C ARG A 55 -17.24 -9.82 -11.82
N ARG A 56 -16.24 -9.91 -10.95
CA ARG A 56 -14.83 -10.13 -11.30
C ARG A 56 -14.19 -11.16 -10.37
N SER A 57 -12.91 -11.47 -10.61
CA SER A 57 -12.15 -12.33 -9.71
C SER A 57 -11.89 -11.63 -8.36
N ALA A 58 -11.67 -12.41 -7.31
CA ALA A 58 -11.35 -11.89 -5.97
C ALA A 58 -10.08 -10.99 -5.95
N SER A 59 -9.17 -11.18 -6.91
CA SER A 59 -7.95 -10.38 -7.07
C SER A 59 -8.13 -9.15 -7.96
N ALA A 60 -9.34 -8.85 -8.42
CA ALA A 60 -9.57 -7.74 -9.35
C ALA A 60 -9.32 -6.37 -8.71
N LEU A 61 -9.50 -6.24 -7.41
CA LEU A 61 -9.24 -5.02 -6.65
C LEU A 61 -8.11 -5.24 -5.66
N THR A 62 -7.14 -4.32 -5.67
CA THR A 62 -5.98 -4.35 -4.77
C THR A 62 -5.80 -3.00 -4.09
N PHE A 63 -5.55 -3.00 -2.79
CA PHE A 63 -5.06 -1.86 -2.03
C PHE A 63 -3.60 -2.10 -1.65
N SER A 64 -2.70 -1.39 -2.31
CA SER A 64 -1.27 -1.35 -2.03
C SER A 64 -1.01 -0.24 -1.01
N VAL A 65 -1.02 -0.60 0.27
CA VAL A 65 -0.95 0.39 1.35
C VAL A 65 0.49 0.67 1.73
N SER A 66 0.94 1.91 1.53
CA SER A 66 2.26 2.40 1.92
C SER A 66 2.14 3.24 3.19
N ALA A 67 1.92 2.58 4.33
CA ALA A 67 1.81 3.24 5.61
C ALA A 67 3.09 4.00 5.95
N LYS A 68 2.93 5.21 6.50
CA LYS A 68 4.06 6.08 6.80
C LYS A 68 4.53 5.86 8.23
N LEU A 69 5.85 5.86 8.43
CA LEU A 69 6.50 5.84 9.72
C LEU A 69 6.99 7.25 10.09
N SER A 70 7.42 7.44 11.33
CA SER A 70 7.90 8.72 11.86
C SER A 70 9.05 9.32 11.04
N CYS A 71 9.89 8.48 10.42
CA CYS A 71 10.96 8.91 9.52
C CYS A 71 10.45 9.69 8.28
N SER A 72 9.16 9.59 7.94
CA SER A 72 8.52 10.40 6.89
C SER A 72 8.17 11.82 7.32
N GLY A 73 8.26 12.13 8.62
CA GLY A 73 7.85 13.40 9.21
C GLY A 73 6.35 13.45 9.57
N GLU A 74 5.59 12.40 9.32
CA GLU A 74 4.19 12.30 9.73
C GLU A 74 4.07 11.76 11.16
N ARG A 75 3.07 12.23 11.91
CA ARG A 75 2.80 11.72 13.26
C ARG A 75 2.15 10.35 13.14
N ALA A 76 2.55 9.40 13.99
CA ALA A 76 2.02 8.04 13.96
C ALA A 76 0.47 8.00 14.06
N GLU A 77 -0.11 8.86 14.90
CA GLU A 77 -1.58 8.95 15.08
C GLU A 77 -2.32 9.43 13.82
N ASP A 78 -1.66 10.13 12.91
CA ASP A 78 -2.22 10.58 11.63
C ASP A 78 -1.97 9.57 10.51
N ALA A 79 -0.83 8.88 10.55
CA ALA A 79 -0.36 7.98 9.52
C ALA A 79 -0.82 6.53 9.68
N ILE A 80 -0.99 6.05 10.92
CA ILE A 80 -1.38 4.66 11.21
C ILE A 80 -2.87 4.60 11.54
N LYS A 81 -3.66 4.04 10.61
CA LYS A 81 -5.12 3.91 10.71
C LYS A 81 -5.53 2.45 10.54
N PRO A 82 -5.39 1.62 11.57
CA PRO A 82 -5.58 0.18 11.46
C PRO A 82 -6.97 -0.22 10.96
N GLU A 83 -8.01 0.41 11.46
CA GLU A 83 -9.40 0.10 11.09
C GLU A 83 -9.70 0.41 9.63
N VAL A 84 -9.08 1.48 9.10
CA VAL A 84 -9.22 1.87 7.69
C VAL A 84 -8.63 0.79 6.77
N VAL A 85 -7.43 0.30 7.09
CA VAL A 85 -6.76 -0.72 6.28
C VAL A 85 -7.42 -2.09 6.44
N ALA A 86 -7.88 -2.43 7.63
CA ALA A 86 -8.68 -3.64 7.85
C ALA A 86 -9.96 -3.62 7.02
N GLU A 87 -10.63 -2.44 6.93
CA GLU A 87 -11.82 -2.29 6.09
C GLU A 87 -11.52 -2.52 4.61
N TYR A 88 -10.38 -2.09 4.08
CA TYR A 88 -10.02 -2.32 2.68
C TYR A 88 -10.02 -3.80 2.31
N SER A 89 -9.62 -4.67 3.24
CA SER A 89 -9.58 -6.13 3.04
C SER A 89 -10.95 -6.76 2.79
N TYR A 90 -12.04 -6.10 3.17
CA TYR A 90 -13.40 -6.57 2.86
C TYR A 90 -13.80 -6.35 1.40
N PHE A 91 -13.15 -5.40 0.71
CA PHE A 91 -13.49 -5.04 -0.66
C PHE A 91 -12.53 -5.61 -1.70
N GLY A 92 -11.29 -5.91 -1.30
CA GLY A 92 -10.28 -6.40 -2.21
C GLY A 92 -9.05 -6.96 -1.50
N TYR A 93 -8.08 -7.40 -2.28
CA TYR A 93 -6.80 -7.81 -1.74
C TYR A 93 -6.06 -6.59 -1.19
N ALA A 94 -5.63 -6.64 0.06
CA ALA A 94 -4.88 -5.55 0.69
C ALA A 94 -3.54 -6.05 1.23
N TYR A 95 -2.50 -5.25 1.10
CA TYR A 95 -1.19 -5.52 1.69
C TYR A 95 -0.52 -4.23 2.17
N LEU A 96 0.30 -4.35 3.21
CA LEU A 96 1.07 -3.25 3.78
C LEU A 96 2.50 -3.24 3.24
N LYS A 97 3.03 -2.06 2.99
CA LYS A 97 4.45 -1.80 2.70
C LYS A 97 4.97 -0.77 3.69
N PHE A 98 6.10 -1.06 4.34
CA PHE A 98 6.84 -0.11 5.18
C PHE A 98 8.22 0.13 4.57
N VAL A 99 8.59 1.40 4.47
CA VAL A 99 9.93 1.80 4.03
C VAL A 99 10.84 1.82 5.24
N ILE A 100 11.92 1.04 5.22
CA ILE A 100 12.82 0.80 6.33
C ILE A 100 14.22 1.32 5.98
N ALA A 101 14.73 2.27 6.75
CA ALA A 101 16.09 2.78 6.62
C ALA A 101 17.04 2.20 7.66
N ASN A 102 16.53 1.86 8.85
CA ASN A 102 17.31 1.43 10.00
C ASN A 102 16.49 0.51 10.91
N GLN A 103 17.09 0.12 12.05
CA GLN A 103 16.46 -0.76 13.02
C GLN A 103 15.26 -0.10 13.71
N ASP A 104 15.33 1.19 14.02
CA ASP A 104 14.24 1.90 14.70
C ASP A 104 12.98 1.94 13.83
N ASP A 105 13.13 2.18 12.51
CA ASP A 105 12.02 2.10 11.56
C ASP A 105 11.40 0.69 11.53
N ALA A 106 12.22 -0.36 11.63
CA ALA A 106 11.71 -1.73 11.65
C ALA A 106 10.93 -2.02 12.94
N GLU A 107 11.38 -1.54 14.09
CA GLU A 107 10.69 -1.69 15.38
C GLU A 107 9.37 -0.92 15.40
N GLU A 108 9.35 0.32 14.90
CA GLU A 108 8.12 1.10 14.72
C GLU A 108 7.13 0.41 13.79
N ALA A 109 7.61 -0.11 12.65
CA ALA A 109 6.78 -0.85 11.71
C ALA A 109 6.18 -2.12 12.33
N LEU A 110 6.95 -2.87 13.11
CA LEU A 110 6.47 -4.07 13.82
C LEU A 110 5.39 -3.73 14.85
N GLU A 111 5.53 -2.62 15.55
CA GLU A 111 4.49 -2.15 16.47
C GLU A 111 3.23 -1.72 15.73
N ALA A 112 3.36 -1.02 14.60
CA ALA A 112 2.24 -0.70 13.73
C ALA A 112 1.56 -1.98 13.20
N VAL A 113 2.33 -2.99 12.79
CA VAL A 113 1.79 -4.29 12.34
C VAL A 113 0.92 -4.94 13.42
N LYS A 114 1.33 -4.90 14.69
CA LYS A 114 0.50 -5.42 15.78
C LYS A 114 -0.86 -4.70 15.86
N GLN A 115 -0.86 -3.37 15.73
CA GLN A 115 -2.10 -2.58 15.73
C GLN A 115 -3.00 -2.96 14.54
N TYR A 116 -2.44 -3.11 13.33
CA TYR A 116 -3.19 -3.58 12.17
C TYR A 116 -3.77 -4.99 12.37
N ARG A 117 -3.00 -5.91 12.97
CA ARG A 117 -3.48 -7.27 13.29
C ARG A 117 -4.62 -7.25 14.32
N LEU A 118 -4.51 -6.43 15.36
CA LEU A 118 -5.56 -6.26 16.37
C LEU A 118 -6.85 -5.69 15.77
N ALA A 119 -6.76 -4.84 14.76
CA ALA A 119 -7.91 -4.32 14.02
C ALA A 119 -8.51 -5.32 13.00
N GLY A 120 -7.92 -6.50 12.87
CA GLY A 120 -8.42 -7.57 11.99
C GLY A 120 -7.80 -7.60 10.58
N PHE A 121 -6.74 -6.83 10.33
CA PHE A 121 -5.99 -6.95 9.07
C PHE A 121 -5.09 -8.19 9.12
N ASP A 122 -5.28 -9.14 8.20
CA ASP A 122 -4.51 -10.40 8.08
C ASP A 122 -3.67 -10.49 6.79
N GLY A 123 -3.72 -9.45 5.96
CA GLY A 123 -2.98 -9.37 4.70
C GLY A 123 -1.46 -9.39 4.87
N PRO A 124 -0.72 -9.61 3.77
CA PRO A 124 0.75 -9.62 3.79
C PRO A 124 1.34 -8.26 4.17
N VAL A 125 2.50 -8.31 4.81
CA VAL A 125 3.29 -7.13 5.17
C VAL A 125 4.66 -7.24 4.52
N TYR A 126 5.10 -6.16 3.89
CA TYR A 126 6.37 -6.07 3.20
C TYR A 126 7.26 -5.01 3.85
N PHE A 127 8.51 -5.35 4.08
CA PHE A 127 9.57 -4.37 4.31
C PHE A 127 10.25 -4.04 2.99
N MET A 128 10.48 -2.76 2.76
CA MET A 128 11.09 -2.21 1.56
C MET A 128 12.25 -1.30 1.98
N PRO A 129 13.44 -1.42 1.39
CA PRO A 129 14.54 -0.53 1.75
C PRO A 129 14.26 0.91 1.34
N VAL A 130 14.69 1.87 2.16
CA VAL A 130 14.72 3.29 1.79
C VAL A 130 15.81 3.51 0.75
N GLY A 131 15.58 4.43 -0.16
CA GLY A 131 16.60 4.86 -1.11
C GLY A 131 16.00 5.31 -2.44
N GLY A 132 16.50 6.43 -2.93
CA GLY A 132 16.21 6.98 -4.27
C GLY A 132 17.42 6.94 -5.18
N VAL A 133 18.62 6.63 -4.63
CA VAL A 133 19.87 6.51 -5.37
C VAL A 133 20.46 5.12 -5.18
N GLU A 134 21.06 4.58 -6.22
CA GLU A 134 21.57 3.20 -6.25
C GLU A 134 22.52 2.87 -5.09
N SER A 135 23.40 3.80 -4.73
CA SER A 135 24.37 3.60 -3.64
C SER A 135 23.71 3.41 -2.27
N LEU A 136 22.72 4.24 -1.94
CA LEU A 136 21.97 4.16 -0.67
C LEU A 136 21.07 2.91 -0.63
N TYR A 137 20.45 2.58 -1.76
CA TYR A 137 19.62 1.40 -1.89
C TYR A 137 20.41 0.12 -1.64
N ARG A 138 21.60 -0.01 -2.23
CA ARG A 138 22.45 -1.20 -2.08
C ARG A 138 23.02 -1.36 -0.68
N LEU A 139 23.21 -0.26 0.06
CA LEU A 139 23.79 -0.32 1.39
C LEU A 139 22.88 -1.00 2.41
N ASN A 140 21.56 -0.91 2.26
CA ASN A 140 20.64 -1.40 3.27
C ASN A 140 19.66 -2.50 2.80
N ASN A 141 19.61 -2.84 1.51
CA ASN A 141 18.63 -3.80 1.01
C ASN A 141 18.76 -5.19 1.66
N ARG A 142 19.99 -5.68 1.88
CA ARG A 142 20.24 -6.96 2.54
C ARG A 142 19.79 -6.92 4.00
N ALA A 143 20.15 -5.87 4.73
CA ALA A 143 19.77 -5.75 6.14
C ALA A 143 18.24 -5.71 6.29
N VAL A 144 17.54 -5.00 5.42
CA VAL A 144 16.06 -4.96 5.41
C VAL A 144 15.46 -6.32 5.06
N ALA A 145 16.06 -7.07 4.13
CA ALA A 145 15.62 -8.41 3.81
C ALA A 145 15.81 -9.36 5.00
N ASP A 146 16.96 -9.31 5.66
CA ASP A 146 17.25 -10.10 6.85
C ASP A 146 16.25 -9.78 7.98
N LEU A 147 15.95 -8.48 8.23
CA LEU A 147 14.94 -8.06 9.20
C LEU A 147 13.53 -8.57 8.84
N ALA A 148 13.14 -8.51 7.57
CA ALA A 148 11.86 -9.04 7.13
C ALA A 148 11.77 -10.56 7.40
N MET A 149 12.79 -11.33 7.03
CA MET A 149 12.82 -12.78 7.25
C MET A 149 12.79 -13.15 8.74
N GLN A 150 13.57 -12.46 9.58
CA GLN A 150 13.60 -12.70 11.03
C GLN A 150 12.25 -12.51 11.70
N ASN A 151 11.41 -11.62 11.15
CA ASN A 151 10.08 -11.31 11.67
C ASN A 151 8.94 -12.00 10.92
N GLY A 152 9.23 -12.96 10.03
CA GLY A 152 8.21 -13.67 9.26
C GLY A 152 7.44 -12.78 8.28
N LEU A 153 8.03 -11.65 7.87
CA LEU A 153 7.48 -10.71 6.91
C LEU A 153 8.06 -10.95 5.51
N ARG A 154 7.49 -10.27 4.53
CA ARG A 154 7.97 -10.31 3.15
C ARG A 154 8.93 -9.15 2.88
N TYR A 155 9.84 -9.35 1.96
CA TYR A 155 10.70 -8.32 1.41
C TYR A 155 10.17 -7.87 0.06
N SER A 156 10.22 -6.57 -0.21
CA SER A 156 9.92 -5.99 -1.52
C SER A 156 11.10 -5.15 -1.99
N ASP A 157 11.57 -5.44 -3.19
CA ASP A 157 12.61 -4.67 -3.84
C ASP A 157 12.03 -3.44 -4.57
N ARG A 158 12.91 -2.50 -4.90
CA ARG A 158 12.63 -1.34 -5.78
C ARG A 158 13.32 -1.55 -7.12
N LEU A 159 12.77 -2.45 -7.95
CA LEU A 159 13.40 -2.85 -9.21
C LEU A 159 13.76 -1.68 -10.13
N GLN A 160 13.02 -0.57 -10.10
CA GLN A 160 13.35 0.61 -10.89
C GLN A 160 14.72 1.21 -10.53
N VAL A 161 15.20 1.03 -9.29
CA VAL A 161 16.50 1.57 -8.87
C VAL A 161 17.67 0.83 -9.53
N PRO A 162 17.80 -0.51 -9.41
CA PRO A 162 18.89 -1.24 -10.07
C PRO A 162 18.74 -1.30 -11.60
N LEU A 163 17.52 -1.23 -12.15
CA LEU A 163 17.30 -1.32 -13.60
C LEU A 163 17.47 0.02 -14.31
N PHE A 164 16.96 1.10 -13.73
CA PHE A 164 16.86 2.41 -14.37
C PHE A 164 17.54 3.53 -13.58
N LYS A 165 18.26 3.20 -12.50
CA LYS A 165 18.94 4.18 -11.61
C LYS A 165 18.01 5.28 -11.09
N ASN A 166 16.70 4.98 -11.02
CA ASN A 166 15.65 5.90 -10.63
C ASN A 166 15.56 7.17 -11.53
N GLU A 167 15.85 7.02 -12.82
CA GLU A 167 15.67 8.08 -13.81
C GLU A 167 14.18 8.42 -14.00
N TRP A 168 13.90 9.71 -14.27
CA TRP A 168 12.54 10.17 -14.50
C TRP A 168 11.98 9.59 -15.82
N GLY A 169 10.77 9.04 -15.76
CA GLY A 169 10.06 8.52 -16.94
C GLY A 169 10.37 7.07 -17.29
N THR A 170 11.02 6.34 -16.39
CA THR A 170 11.33 4.91 -16.54
C THR A 170 10.42 4.02 -15.68
#